data_1f0e6a976484fb2b1beeb344ec0aa2b4
#
_entry.id   1f0e6a976484fb2b1beeb344ec0aa2b4
#
_cell.length_a   1.000
_cell.length_b   1.000
_cell.length_c   1.000
_cell.angle_alpha   90.00
_cell.angle_beta   90.00
_cell.angle_gamma   90.00
#
_symmetry.space_group_name_H-M   'P 1'
#
loop_
_entity.id
_entity.type
_entity.pdbx_description
1 polymer ?
#
loop_
_entity_poly.entity_id
_entity_poly.type
_entity_poly.pdbx_seq_one_letter_code
_entity_poly.pdbx_strand_id
1 'polypeptide(L)'
;MFYFILEPIMMYNWILILAAVIPAVFLMIKVYRADRMEKESGYLLRQLVIAGILSTIIALIEEKIGEWILSCFVPGNKLLYQIILYFVIVAIAEESSKYFFLKKRTWNNPEFNCQYDGVVYAVFVSLGFAL
;
A
#
# COMPACT_ATOMS: atom_id res chain seq x y z
N MET A 1 -10.47 37.78 2.50
CA MET A 1 -11.05 36.95 3.55
C MET A 1 -11.01 35.45 3.20
N PHE A 2 -11.31 35.03 1.98
CA PHE A 2 -11.21 33.64 1.53
C PHE A 2 -9.77 33.08 1.52
N TYR A 3 -8.78 33.87 1.18
CA TYR A 3 -7.36 33.45 1.20
C TYR A 3 -6.86 33.07 2.59
N PHE A 4 -7.30 33.76 3.63
CA PHE A 4 -6.85 33.53 5.01
C PHE A 4 -7.39 32.23 5.62
N ILE A 5 -8.46 31.66 5.07
CA ILE A 5 -9.06 30.38 5.50
C ILE A 5 -8.47 29.21 4.71
N LEU A 6 -8.09 29.43 3.45
CA LEU A 6 -7.55 28.37 2.57
C LEU A 6 -6.08 28.03 2.88
N GLU A 7 -5.26 29.03 3.25
CA GLU A 7 -3.85 28.79 3.60
C GLU A 7 -3.63 27.79 4.73
N PRO A 8 -4.31 27.88 5.90
CA PRO A 8 -4.11 26.88 6.95
C PRO A 8 -4.60 25.49 6.58
N ILE A 9 -5.65 25.38 5.76
CA ILE A 9 -6.15 24.07 5.27
C ILE A 9 -5.15 23.45 4.30
N MET A 10 -4.57 24.22 3.40
CA MET A 10 -3.56 23.74 2.46
C MET A 10 -2.26 23.36 3.20
N MET A 11 -1.81 24.16 4.16
CA MET A 11 -0.63 23.84 4.99
C MET A 11 -0.85 22.59 5.84
N TYR A 12 -2.05 22.42 6.40
CA TYR A 12 -2.40 21.21 7.16
C TYR A 12 -2.32 19.95 6.30
N ASN A 13 -2.82 20.00 5.06
CA ASN A 13 -2.73 18.88 4.12
C ASN A 13 -1.28 18.52 3.77
N TRP A 14 -0.40 19.53 3.55
CA TRP A 14 1.02 19.26 3.30
C TRP A 14 1.74 18.64 4.50
N ILE A 15 1.41 19.05 5.72
CA ILE A 15 1.95 18.46 6.95
C ILE A 15 1.54 17.00 7.05
N LEU A 16 0.28 16.67 6.77
CA LEU A 16 -0.20 15.28 6.79
C LEU A 16 0.48 14.42 5.72
N ILE A 17 0.63 14.94 4.51
CA ILE A 17 1.34 14.25 3.42
C ILE A 17 2.79 13.99 3.83
N LEU A 18 3.51 14.98 4.34
CA LEU A 18 4.89 14.81 4.79
C LEU A 18 4.98 13.83 5.96
N ALA A 19 4.05 13.87 6.91
CA ALA A 19 3.99 12.95 8.03
C ALA A 19 3.78 11.49 7.60
N ALA A 20 3.08 11.25 6.48
CA ALA A 20 2.91 9.92 5.91
C ALA A 20 4.12 9.48 5.07
N VAL A 21 4.64 10.36 4.21
CA VAL A 21 5.70 10.04 3.26
C VAL A 21 7.07 9.87 3.94
N ILE A 22 7.41 10.72 4.92
CA ILE A 22 8.73 10.68 5.56
C ILE A 22 9.02 9.34 6.23
N PRO A 23 8.14 8.75 7.06
CA PRO A 23 8.35 7.43 7.65
C PRO A 23 8.48 6.33 6.61
N ALA A 24 7.68 6.37 5.54
CA ALA A 24 7.72 5.38 4.47
C ALA A 24 9.08 5.40 3.75
N VAL A 25 9.55 6.58 3.34
CA VAL A 25 10.85 6.74 2.69
C VAL A 25 12.00 6.36 3.64
N PHE A 26 11.91 6.73 4.90
CA PHE A 26 12.91 6.36 5.91
C PHE A 26 13.00 4.82 6.07
N LEU A 27 11.87 4.13 6.12
CA LEU A 27 11.83 2.67 6.19
C LEU A 27 12.39 2.02 4.93
N MET A 28 12.07 2.53 3.74
CA MET A 28 12.66 2.05 2.48
C MET A 28 14.19 2.14 2.50
N ILE A 29 14.73 3.28 2.93
CA ILE A 29 16.18 3.48 3.03
C ILE A 29 16.79 2.53 4.07
N LYS A 30 16.13 2.35 5.21
CA LYS A 30 16.61 1.46 6.28
C LYS A 30 16.65 0.01 5.82
N VAL A 31 15.60 -0.48 5.16
CA VAL A 31 15.52 -1.84 4.63
C VAL A 31 16.58 -2.05 3.54
N TYR A 32 16.73 -1.12 2.60
CA TYR A 32 17.75 -1.16 1.56
C TYR A 32 19.19 -1.20 2.12
N ARG A 33 19.44 -0.47 3.23
CA ARG A 33 20.75 -0.48 3.90
C ARG A 33 20.99 -1.72 4.74
N ALA A 34 19.93 -2.34 5.24
CA ALA A 34 20.02 -3.57 6.03
C ALA A 34 20.32 -4.80 5.17
N ASP A 35 19.99 -4.71 3.90
CA ASP A 35 20.35 -5.73 2.92
C ASP A 35 21.86 -5.69 2.64
N ARG A 36 22.57 -6.68 3.19
CA ARG A 36 24.04 -6.79 3.13
C ARG A 36 24.53 -7.89 2.21
N MET A 37 23.67 -8.83 1.83
CA MET A 37 24.06 -10.03 1.10
C MET A 37 24.27 -9.71 -0.39
N GLU A 38 23.22 -9.28 -1.06
CA GLU A 38 23.25 -8.79 -2.44
C GLU A 38 22.30 -7.60 -2.54
N LYS A 39 22.79 -6.45 -2.96
CA LYS A 39 21.93 -5.27 -3.12
C LYS A 39 21.08 -5.41 -4.35
N GLU A 40 19.77 -5.36 -4.13
CA GLU A 40 18.78 -5.34 -5.18
C GLU A 40 18.98 -4.16 -6.15
N SER A 41 18.67 -4.38 -7.43
CA SER A 41 18.77 -3.31 -8.41
C SER A 41 17.78 -2.17 -8.07
N GLY A 42 18.27 -0.95 -8.08
CA GLY A 42 17.42 0.23 -7.85
C GLY A 42 16.29 0.37 -8.88
N TYR A 43 16.43 -0.28 -10.03
CA TYR A 43 15.39 -0.37 -11.05
C TYR A 43 14.23 -1.24 -10.59
N LEU A 44 14.51 -2.45 -10.09
CA LEU A 44 13.50 -3.36 -9.55
C LEU A 44 12.78 -2.74 -8.37
N LEU A 45 13.50 -2.16 -7.42
CA LEU A 45 12.90 -1.51 -6.25
C LEU A 45 11.95 -0.36 -6.64
N ARG A 46 12.31 0.46 -7.62
CA ARG A 46 11.40 1.49 -8.15
C ARG A 46 10.16 0.90 -8.79
N GLN A 47 10.29 -0.19 -9.55
CA GLN A 47 9.14 -0.87 -10.13
C GLN A 47 8.20 -1.44 -9.05
N LEU A 48 8.74 -1.93 -7.93
CA LEU A 48 7.96 -2.43 -6.81
C LEU A 48 7.18 -1.31 -6.10
N VAL A 49 7.79 -0.14 -5.91
CA VAL A 49 7.08 1.05 -5.38
C VAL A 49 5.93 1.45 -6.31
N ILE A 50 6.20 1.54 -7.61
CA ILE A 50 5.14 1.87 -8.60
C ILE A 50 4.05 0.79 -8.60
N ALA A 51 4.41 -0.48 -8.50
CA ALA A 51 3.47 -1.58 -8.42
C ALA A 51 2.60 -1.48 -7.14
N GLY A 52 3.19 -1.06 -6.02
CA GLY A 52 2.47 -0.75 -4.79
C GLY A 52 1.45 0.37 -4.97
N ILE A 53 1.85 1.49 -5.57
CA ILE A 53 0.95 2.59 -5.89
C ILE A 53 -0.19 2.14 -6.82
N LEU A 54 0.11 1.35 -7.85
CA LEU A 54 -0.92 0.83 -8.75
C LEU A 54 -1.86 -0.18 -8.08
N SER A 55 -1.39 -0.90 -7.07
CA SER A 55 -2.22 -1.85 -6.34
C SER A 55 -3.33 -1.17 -5.54
N THR A 56 -3.19 0.11 -5.18
CA THR A 56 -4.26 0.87 -4.52
C THR A 56 -5.50 1.00 -5.41
N ILE A 57 -5.32 1.16 -6.71
CA ILE A 57 -6.43 1.29 -7.67
C ILE A 57 -7.23 -0.01 -7.72
N ILE A 58 -6.55 -1.15 -7.74
CA ILE A 58 -7.21 -2.48 -7.74
C ILE A 58 -7.90 -2.72 -6.40
N ALA A 59 -7.24 -2.43 -5.28
CA ALA A 59 -7.83 -2.55 -3.95
C ALA A 59 -9.14 -1.74 -3.83
N LEU A 60 -9.16 -0.49 -4.31
CA LEU A 60 -10.37 0.33 -4.31
C LEU A 60 -11.52 -0.29 -5.11
N ILE A 61 -11.23 -0.95 -6.22
CA ILE A 61 -12.26 -1.65 -7.02
C ILE A 61 -12.77 -2.87 -6.26
N GLU A 62 -11.86 -3.67 -5.70
CA GLU A 62 -12.20 -4.86 -4.91
C GLU A 62 -13.03 -4.49 -3.68
N GLU A 63 -12.67 -3.42 -2.96
CA GLU A 63 -13.41 -2.88 -1.83
C GLU A 63 -14.83 -2.47 -2.22
N LYS A 64 -15.01 -1.76 -3.34
CA LYS A 64 -16.33 -1.35 -3.81
C LYS A 64 -17.22 -2.53 -4.17
N ILE A 65 -16.66 -3.54 -4.81
CA ILE A 65 -17.37 -4.80 -5.10
C ILE A 65 -17.74 -5.51 -3.80
N GLY A 66 -16.81 -5.62 -2.87
CA GLY A 66 -17.04 -6.25 -1.57
C GLY A 66 -18.10 -5.50 -0.73
N GLU A 67 -18.05 -4.17 -0.72
CA GLU A 67 -19.05 -3.33 -0.06
C GLU A 67 -20.45 -3.55 -0.65
N TRP A 68 -20.56 -3.61 -1.96
CA TRP A 68 -21.82 -3.89 -2.65
C TRP A 68 -22.37 -5.28 -2.28
N ILE A 69 -21.53 -6.30 -2.30
CA ILE A 69 -21.91 -7.67 -1.92
C ILE A 69 -22.37 -7.70 -0.45
N LEU A 70 -21.59 -7.11 0.46
CA LEU A 70 -21.91 -7.08 1.89
C LEU A 70 -23.24 -6.40 2.17
N SER A 71 -23.57 -5.33 1.45
CA SER A 71 -24.85 -4.61 1.60
C SER A 71 -26.06 -5.49 1.30
N CYS A 72 -25.90 -6.52 0.44
CA CYS A 72 -26.96 -7.46 0.13
C CYS A 72 -27.18 -8.49 1.25
N PHE A 73 -26.13 -8.83 2.03
CA PHE A 73 -26.18 -9.91 3.02
C PHE A 73 -26.41 -9.42 4.46
N VAL A 74 -26.03 -8.18 4.79
CA VAL A 74 -26.08 -7.64 6.17
C VAL A 74 -26.87 -6.32 6.20
N PRO A 75 -28.16 -6.32 5.85
CA PRO A 75 -29.01 -5.13 5.99
C PRO A 75 -29.38 -4.93 7.46
N GLY A 76 -29.14 -3.75 8.01
CA GLY A 76 -29.73 -3.30 9.26
C GLY A 76 -28.85 -3.28 10.51
N ASN A 77 -27.75 -4.01 10.58
CA ASN A 77 -26.81 -3.94 11.71
C ASN A 77 -25.56 -3.14 11.34
N LYS A 78 -25.57 -1.84 11.63
CA LYS A 78 -24.48 -0.94 11.26
C LYS A 78 -23.11 -1.34 11.86
N LEU A 79 -23.08 -1.83 13.10
CA LEU A 79 -21.83 -2.20 13.76
C LEU A 79 -21.22 -3.46 13.12
N LEU A 80 -22.03 -4.50 12.94
CA LEU A 80 -21.61 -5.74 12.31
C LEU A 80 -21.16 -5.49 10.86
N TYR A 81 -21.90 -4.68 10.12
CA TYR A 81 -21.55 -4.28 8.76
C TYR A 81 -20.18 -3.62 8.70
N GLN A 82 -19.91 -2.64 9.58
CA GLN A 82 -18.61 -1.95 9.61
C GLN A 82 -17.45 -2.88 10.00
N ILE A 83 -17.66 -3.77 10.96
CA ILE A 83 -16.64 -4.74 11.37
C ILE A 83 -16.28 -5.64 10.18
N ILE A 84 -17.25 -6.22 9.50
CA ILE A 84 -17.00 -7.10 8.35
C ILE A 84 -16.36 -6.30 7.20
N LEU A 85 -16.85 -5.09 6.92
CA LEU A 85 -16.32 -4.26 5.86
C LEU A 85 -14.83 -3.98 6.08
N TYR A 86 -14.46 -3.44 7.22
CA TYR A 86 -13.06 -3.00 7.44
C TYR A 86 -12.11 -4.16 7.75
N PHE A 87 -12.50 -5.13 8.57
CA PHE A 87 -11.59 -6.22 8.98
C PHE A 87 -11.53 -7.39 8.00
N VAL A 88 -12.55 -7.58 7.17
CA VAL A 88 -12.56 -8.69 6.22
C VAL A 88 -12.38 -8.17 4.80
N ILE A 89 -13.27 -7.32 4.32
CA ILE A 89 -13.29 -6.91 2.91
C ILE A 89 -12.10 -6.02 2.59
N VAL A 90 -11.92 -4.91 3.31
CA VAL A 90 -10.83 -3.95 3.06
C VAL A 90 -9.48 -4.64 3.26
N ALA A 91 -9.30 -5.36 4.37
CA ALA A 91 -8.04 -6.05 4.63
C ALA A 91 -7.69 -7.09 3.55
N ILE A 92 -8.66 -7.91 3.10
CA ILE A 92 -8.41 -8.89 2.03
C ILE A 92 -8.13 -8.18 0.71
N ALA A 93 -8.88 -7.15 0.33
CA ALA A 93 -8.70 -6.41 -0.91
C ALA A 93 -7.29 -5.77 -0.98
N GLU A 94 -6.87 -5.10 0.09
CA GLU A 94 -5.54 -4.50 0.15
C GLU A 94 -4.40 -5.53 0.07
N GLU A 95 -4.47 -6.60 0.85
CA GLU A 95 -3.40 -7.59 0.87
C GLU A 95 -3.38 -8.45 -0.40
N SER A 96 -4.53 -8.78 -0.98
CA SER A 96 -4.60 -9.53 -2.24
C SER A 96 -4.03 -8.72 -3.40
N SER A 97 -4.37 -7.44 -3.50
CA SER A 97 -3.86 -6.56 -4.55
C SER A 97 -2.34 -6.35 -4.44
N LYS A 98 -1.80 -6.09 -3.24
CA LYS A 98 -0.35 -6.01 -3.00
C LYS A 98 0.36 -7.31 -3.38
N TYR A 99 -0.16 -8.45 -2.93
CA TYR A 99 0.41 -9.76 -3.23
C TYR A 99 0.39 -10.07 -4.73
N PHE A 100 -0.67 -9.75 -5.43
CA PHE A 100 -0.77 -9.95 -6.87
C PHE A 100 0.33 -9.20 -7.63
N PHE A 101 0.54 -7.93 -7.32
CA PHE A 101 1.59 -7.14 -7.95
C PHE A 101 2.99 -7.58 -7.55
N LEU A 102 3.21 -7.91 -6.28
CA LEU A 102 4.46 -8.46 -5.79
C LEU A 102 4.82 -9.73 -6.58
N LYS A 103 3.92 -10.72 -6.58
CA LYS A 103 4.13 -11.99 -7.27
C LYS A 103 4.39 -11.81 -8.76
N LYS A 104 3.62 -10.96 -9.43
CA LYS A 104 3.77 -10.71 -10.87
C LYS A 104 5.13 -10.11 -11.22
N ARG A 105 5.72 -9.31 -10.34
CA ARG A 105 7.00 -8.62 -10.59
C ARG A 105 8.21 -9.42 -10.15
N THR A 106 8.09 -10.27 -9.15
CA THR A 106 9.25 -10.91 -8.52
C THR A 106 9.38 -12.39 -8.79
N TRP A 107 8.27 -13.11 -9.01
CA TRP A 107 8.27 -14.58 -9.05
C TRP A 107 9.20 -15.21 -10.10
N ASN A 108 9.34 -14.58 -11.26
CA ASN A 108 10.21 -15.04 -12.34
C ASN A 108 11.44 -14.12 -12.53
N ASN A 109 11.76 -13.28 -11.54
CA ASN A 109 12.90 -12.38 -11.64
C ASN A 109 14.16 -13.11 -11.18
N PRO A 110 15.24 -13.13 -11.97
CA PRO A 110 16.51 -13.76 -11.58
C PRO A 110 17.16 -13.11 -10.35
N GLU A 111 16.83 -11.86 -10.04
CA GLU A 111 17.28 -11.20 -8.82
C GLU A 111 16.64 -11.80 -7.56
N PHE A 112 15.53 -12.55 -7.68
CA PHE A 112 14.88 -13.23 -6.54
C PHE A 112 15.61 -14.56 -6.25
N ASN A 113 16.74 -14.49 -5.58
CA ASN A 113 17.63 -15.63 -5.35
C ASN A 113 17.74 -16.04 -3.88
N CYS A 114 17.25 -15.21 -2.95
CA CYS A 114 17.29 -15.50 -1.51
C CYS A 114 15.95 -15.18 -0.82
N GLN A 115 15.74 -15.78 0.36
CA GLN A 115 14.47 -15.59 1.10
C GLN A 115 14.32 -14.14 1.62
N TYR A 116 15.42 -13.46 1.88
CA TYR A 116 15.42 -12.10 2.36
C TYR A 116 14.95 -11.11 1.30
N ASP A 117 15.20 -11.37 0.03
CA ASP A 117 14.73 -10.54 -1.09
C ASP A 117 13.21 -10.43 -1.09
N GLY A 118 12.51 -11.54 -0.78
CA GLY A 118 11.05 -11.54 -0.64
C GLY A 118 10.54 -10.58 0.44
N VAL A 119 11.30 -10.42 1.54
CA VAL A 119 10.98 -9.45 2.59
C VAL A 119 11.21 -8.03 2.09
N VAL A 120 12.34 -7.76 1.44
CA VAL A 120 12.68 -6.46 0.86
C VAL A 120 11.60 -6.04 -0.15
N TYR A 121 11.27 -6.93 -1.07
CA TYR A 121 10.25 -6.66 -2.11
C TYR A 121 8.86 -6.39 -1.52
N ALA A 122 8.44 -7.20 -0.53
CA ALA A 122 7.16 -7.00 0.15
C ALA A 122 7.10 -5.64 0.86
N VAL A 123 8.19 -5.22 1.51
CA VAL A 123 8.27 -3.89 2.16
C VAL A 123 8.15 -2.78 1.12
N PHE A 124 8.86 -2.86 -0.01
CA PHE A 124 8.80 -1.83 -1.04
C PHE A 124 7.42 -1.71 -1.70
N VAL A 125 6.73 -2.82 -1.97
CA VAL A 125 5.36 -2.81 -2.48
C VAL A 125 4.40 -2.23 -1.43
N SER A 126 4.50 -2.66 -0.16
CA SER A 126 3.62 -2.19 0.92
C SER A 126 3.80 -0.70 1.22
N LEU A 127 5.04 -0.21 1.20
CA LEU A 127 5.31 1.21 1.39
C LEU A 127 4.91 2.04 0.16
N GLY A 128 5.02 1.48 -1.06
CA GLY A 128 4.47 2.09 -2.27
C GLY A 128 2.95 2.20 -2.22
N PHE A 129 2.26 1.20 -1.67
CA PHE A 129 0.81 1.24 -1.44
C PHE A 129 0.41 2.33 -0.43
N ALA A 130 1.25 2.59 0.56
CA ALA A 130 0.99 3.59 1.61
C ALA A 130 1.26 5.04 1.17
N LEU A 131 1.95 5.26 0.03
CA LEU A 131 2.26 6.59 -0.53
C LEU A 131 1.10 7.16 -1.34
#